data_70dc3d19c6772bbd6256ffb757141934
#
_entry.id   70dc3d19c6772bbd6256ffb757141934
#
_cell.length_a   1.000
_cell.length_b   1.000
_cell.length_c   1.000
_cell.angle_alpha   90.00
_cell.angle_beta   90.00
_cell.angle_gamma   90.00
#
_symmetry.space_group_name_H-M   'P 1'
#
loop_
_entity.id
_entity.type
_entity.pdbx_description
1 polymer ?
#
loop_
_entity_poly.entity_id
_entity_poly.type
_entity_poly.pdbx_seq_one_letter_code
_entity_poly.pdbx_strand_id
1 'polypeptide(L)'
;MKKPPTVSELGGLRAILGYLGNLLIGVALVVAPFIINGGQSPFYPAKQFHPTVEIHDEAGILQRDYVKSALEKLTFRQPTHVVVVNLPNSKVESLQEEVRNYARTHPTDVPWISWEDSGRWADNVMIVAQAPHTDYDDVLAGQGMKFFYGPKLDIDSDGQSEVWYSIQKYLTQSDRDEDALVVTAVGTASSYIGWHLGFTRMFRVAALFLIFVAAANLW
;
A
#
# COMPACT_ATOMS: atom_id res chain seq x y z
N MET A 1 -5.64 47.64 47.75
CA MET A 1 -5.09 47.75 46.40
C MET A 1 -3.98 46.70 46.24
N LYS A 2 -4.11 45.74 45.30
CA LYS A 2 -3.01 44.78 44.98
C LYS A 2 -1.92 45.52 44.21
N LYS A 3 -0.69 45.38 44.67
CA LYS A 3 0.49 45.96 44.01
C LYS A 3 0.59 45.38 42.58
N PRO A 4 0.84 46.20 41.53
CA PRO A 4 0.97 45.65 40.20
C PRO A 4 2.18 44.72 40.13
N PRO A 5 2.11 43.63 39.33
CA PRO A 5 3.21 42.65 39.20
C PRO A 5 4.49 43.31 38.72
N THR A 6 5.60 42.93 39.27
CA THR A 6 6.92 43.41 38.87
C THR A 6 7.33 42.83 37.48
N VAL A 7 8.23 43.51 36.78
CA VAL A 7 8.70 43.05 35.43
C VAL A 7 9.31 41.65 35.48
N SER A 8 9.92 41.28 36.62
CA SER A 8 10.46 39.94 36.86
C SER A 8 9.38 38.86 37.01
N GLU A 9 8.25 39.20 37.65
CA GLU A 9 7.10 38.29 37.80
C GLU A 9 6.37 38.08 36.48
N LEU A 10 6.28 39.12 35.64
CA LEU A 10 5.74 39.02 34.26
C LEU A 10 6.64 38.21 33.36
N GLY A 11 7.98 38.27 33.53
CA GLY A 11 8.96 37.46 32.78
C GLY A 11 8.82 35.98 33.14
N GLY A 12 8.70 35.66 34.42
CA GLY A 12 8.46 34.31 34.89
C GLY A 12 7.13 33.70 34.39
N LEU A 13 6.07 34.50 34.42
CA LEU A 13 4.75 34.05 33.94
C LEU A 13 4.75 33.77 32.42
N ARG A 14 5.43 34.59 31.61
CA ARG A 14 5.59 34.39 30.17
C ARG A 14 6.40 33.14 29.88
N ALA A 15 7.45 32.88 30.62
CA ALA A 15 8.24 31.65 30.48
C ALA A 15 7.43 30.38 30.80
N ILE A 16 6.63 30.42 31.89
CA ILE A 16 5.74 29.30 32.26
C ILE A 16 4.66 29.07 31.21
N LEU A 17 4.03 30.14 30.70
CA LEU A 17 3.02 30.02 29.64
C LEU A 17 3.61 29.49 28.31
N GLY A 18 4.83 29.92 27.97
CA GLY A 18 5.55 29.39 26.83
C GLY A 18 5.87 27.90 26.98
N TYR A 19 6.31 27.49 28.18
CA TYR A 19 6.58 26.07 28.48
C TYR A 19 5.31 25.21 28.40
N LEU A 20 4.19 25.67 29.00
CA LEU A 20 2.92 24.97 28.92
C LEU A 20 2.37 24.91 27.49
N GLY A 21 2.53 25.97 26.71
CA GLY A 21 2.15 25.98 25.29
C GLY A 21 2.94 24.94 24.47
N ASN A 22 4.25 24.89 24.66
CA ASN A 22 5.11 23.90 23.98
C ASN A 22 4.81 22.47 24.43
N LEU A 23 4.52 22.26 25.71
CA LEU A 23 4.11 20.96 26.24
C LEU A 23 2.78 20.50 25.62
N LEU A 24 1.77 21.38 25.53
CA LEU A 24 0.48 21.09 24.93
C LEU A 24 0.59 20.77 23.43
N ILE A 25 1.41 21.53 22.70
CA ILE A 25 1.71 21.25 21.28
C ILE A 25 2.40 19.89 21.16
N GLY A 26 3.37 19.61 22.04
CA GLY A 26 4.05 18.33 22.08
C GLY A 26 3.11 17.15 22.29
N VAL A 27 2.23 17.26 23.29
CA VAL A 27 1.22 16.24 23.58
C VAL A 27 0.26 16.09 22.41
N ALA A 28 -0.21 17.20 21.81
CA ALA A 28 -1.09 17.15 20.64
C ALA A 28 -0.44 16.44 19.45
N LEU A 29 0.83 16.71 19.17
CA LEU A 29 1.58 16.08 18.09
C LEU A 29 1.82 14.57 18.33
N VAL A 30 1.86 14.13 19.57
CA VAL A 30 1.95 12.69 19.91
C VAL A 30 0.59 12.00 19.89
N VAL A 31 -0.46 12.67 20.40
CA VAL A 31 -1.80 12.10 20.58
C VAL A 31 -2.61 12.13 19.28
N ALA A 32 -2.53 13.21 18.49
CA ALA A 32 -3.28 13.31 17.23
C ALA A 32 -3.03 12.13 16.27
N PRO A 33 -1.79 11.66 16.07
CA PRO A 33 -1.54 10.48 15.28
C PRO A 33 -2.14 9.18 15.85
N PHE A 34 -2.28 9.07 17.17
CA PHE A 34 -2.97 7.95 17.81
C PHE A 34 -4.46 7.91 17.48
N ILE A 35 -5.10 9.08 17.53
CA ILE A 35 -6.52 9.22 17.22
C ILE A 35 -6.77 8.96 15.73
N ILE A 36 -5.93 9.51 14.86
CA ILE A 36 -6.06 9.36 13.41
C ILE A 36 -5.84 7.90 12.94
N ASN A 37 -5.01 7.13 13.64
CA ASN A 37 -4.70 5.73 13.28
C ASN A 37 -5.49 4.69 14.09
N GLY A 38 -6.64 5.02 14.63
CA GLY A 38 -7.50 4.05 15.33
C GLY A 38 -6.82 3.40 16.55
N GLY A 39 -5.95 4.10 17.28
CA GLY A 39 -5.36 3.64 18.53
C GLY A 39 -4.13 2.74 18.42
N GLN A 40 -3.57 2.53 17.23
CA GLN A 40 -2.34 1.75 17.10
C GLN A 40 -1.11 2.52 17.60
N SER A 41 -0.30 1.87 18.44
CA SER A 41 0.91 2.47 19.01
C SER A 41 1.93 2.87 17.94
N PRO A 42 2.46 4.11 17.96
CA PRO A 42 3.51 4.54 17.05
C PRO A 42 4.85 3.82 17.26
N PHE A 43 5.02 3.14 18.39
CA PHE A 43 6.28 2.48 18.78
C PHE A 43 6.33 1.00 18.42
N TYR A 44 5.21 0.39 17.99
CA TYR A 44 5.21 -0.99 17.51
C TYR A 44 5.59 -1.07 16.03
N PRO A 45 6.36 -2.09 15.63
CA PRO A 45 6.61 -2.33 14.20
C PRO A 45 5.27 -2.45 13.46
N ALA A 46 5.23 -2.00 12.19
CA ALA A 46 4.04 -2.16 11.39
C ALA A 46 3.64 -3.61 11.42
N LYS A 47 2.38 -3.88 11.74
CA LYS A 47 1.87 -5.23 11.61
C LYS A 47 2.10 -5.65 10.17
N GLN A 48 2.76 -6.78 10.01
CA GLN A 48 2.96 -7.40 8.70
C GLN A 48 1.88 -8.46 8.50
N PHE A 49 1.37 -8.54 7.30
CA PHE A 49 0.35 -9.49 6.90
C PHE A 49 0.88 -10.31 5.74
N HIS A 50 0.74 -11.62 5.82
CA HIS A 50 0.91 -12.46 4.65
C HIS A 50 -0.33 -12.36 3.78
N PRO A 51 -0.19 -12.34 2.46
CA PRO A 51 -1.34 -12.27 1.56
C PRO A 51 -2.10 -13.60 1.54
N THR A 52 -3.38 -13.54 1.27
CA THR A 52 -4.11 -14.69 0.73
C THR A 52 -3.88 -14.72 -0.77
N VAL A 53 -3.53 -15.88 -1.34
CA VAL A 53 -3.14 -16.00 -2.75
C VAL A 53 -4.06 -16.97 -3.48
N GLU A 54 -4.67 -16.50 -4.58
CA GLU A 54 -5.42 -17.32 -5.54
C GLU A 54 -4.75 -17.23 -6.91
N ILE A 55 -4.65 -18.36 -7.63
CA ILE A 55 -4.06 -18.44 -8.98
C ILE A 55 -5.02 -19.17 -9.90
N HIS A 56 -5.51 -18.46 -10.91
CA HIS A 56 -6.37 -18.92 -11.98
C HIS A 56 -5.61 -18.83 -13.31
N ASP A 57 -4.85 -19.87 -13.60
CA ASP A 57 -4.00 -19.95 -14.79
C ASP A 57 -4.66 -20.85 -15.85
N GLU A 58 -5.60 -20.27 -16.60
CA GLU A 58 -6.29 -20.96 -17.69
C GLU A 58 -5.37 -21.12 -18.93
N ALA A 59 -4.31 -20.32 -19.01
CA ALA A 59 -3.33 -20.40 -20.09
C ALA A 59 -2.28 -21.49 -19.85
N GLY A 60 -2.13 -21.95 -18.61
CA GLY A 60 -1.15 -22.99 -18.26
C GLY A 60 0.31 -22.53 -18.39
N ILE A 61 0.59 -21.24 -18.18
CA ILE A 61 1.92 -20.63 -18.37
C ILE A 61 2.72 -20.49 -17.09
N LEU A 62 2.09 -20.70 -15.91
CA LEU A 62 2.75 -20.56 -14.62
C LEU A 62 3.05 -21.90 -13.96
N GLN A 63 4.16 -21.96 -13.26
CA GLN A 63 4.43 -22.96 -12.24
C GLN A 63 3.65 -22.61 -10.96
N ARG A 64 2.36 -22.96 -10.92
CA ARG A 64 1.39 -22.50 -9.90
C ARG A 64 1.89 -22.67 -8.47
N ASP A 65 2.43 -23.83 -8.12
CA ASP A 65 2.90 -24.12 -6.75
C ASP A 65 4.10 -23.25 -6.36
N TYR A 66 5.01 -23.03 -7.31
CA TYR A 66 6.15 -22.15 -7.10
C TYR A 66 5.71 -20.70 -6.90
N VAL A 67 4.89 -20.17 -7.83
CA VAL A 67 4.39 -18.79 -7.75
C VAL A 67 3.60 -18.58 -6.46
N LYS A 68 2.68 -19.48 -6.14
CA LYS A 68 1.89 -19.42 -4.89
C LYS A 68 2.79 -19.37 -3.68
N SER A 69 3.73 -20.31 -3.56
CA SER A 69 4.68 -20.36 -2.43
C SER A 69 5.56 -19.12 -2.34
N ALA A 70 5.95 -18.53 -3.47
CA ALA A 70 6.74 -17.31 -3.49
C ALA A 70 5.91 -16.10 -3.02
N LEU A 71 4.67 -15.98 -3.49
CA LEU A 71 3.75 -14.89 -3.12
C LEU A 71 3.33 -14.97 -1.65
N GLU A 72 3.03 -16.15 -1.12
CA GLU A 72 2.64 -16.35 0.29
C GLU A 72 3.75 -15.97 1.28
N LYS A 73 5.02 -15.95 0.86
CA LYS A 73 6.16 -15.49 1.68
C LYS A 73 6.29 -13.97 1.75
N LEU A 74 5.63 -13.26 0.85
CA LEU A 74 5.65 -11.79 0.87
C LEU A 74 4.94 -11.26 2.11
N THR A 75 5.29 -10.04 2.49
CA THR A 75 4.64 -9.35 3.60
C THR A 75 4.13 -7.99 3.14
N PHE A 76 2.91 -7.68 3.49
CA PHE A 76 2.24 -6.42 3.22
C PHE A 76 2.03 -5.63 4.52
N ARG A 77 1.91 -4.32 4.43
CA ARG A 77 1.61 -3.47 5.59
C ARG A 77 0.12 -3.43 5.93
N GLN A 78 -0.71 -4.01 5.08
CA GLN A 78 -2.15 -4.18 5.30
C GLN A 78 -2.61 -5.53 4.77
N PRO A 79 -3.76 -6.06 5.25
CA PRO A 79 -4.31 -7.30 4.72
C PRO A 79 -4.54 -7.15 3.21
N THR A 80 -3.99 -8.06 2.43
CA THR A 80 -4.07 -8.05 0.97
C THR A 80 -4.44 -9.42 0.45
N HIS A 81 -5.41 -9.47 -0.45
CA HIS A 81 -5.76 -10.66 -1.21
C HIS A 81 -5.18 -10.52 -2.61
N VAL A 82 -4.22 -11.38 -2.96
CA VAL A 82 -3.55 -11.39 -4.26
C VAL A 82 -4.19 -12.43 -5.15
N VAL A 83 -4.65 -11.99 -6.31
CA VAL A 83 -5.26 -12.84 -7.33
C VAL A 83 -4.42 -12.75 -8.60
N VAL A 84 -4.02 -13.89 -9.14
CA VAL A 84 -3.36 -13.99 -10.44
C VAL A 84 -4.32 -14.68 -11.41
N VAL A 85 -4.63 -14.01 -12.54
CA VAL A 85 -5.58 -14.50 -13.53
C VAL A 85 -4.94 -14.45 -14.92
N ASN A 86 -4.80 -15.60 -15.56
CA ASN A 86 -4.28 -15.72 -16.92
C ASN A 86 -5.39 -16.24 -17.85
N LEU A 87 -5.85 -15.38 -18.74
CA LEU A 87 -6.95 -15.67 -19.68
C LEU A 87 -6.40 -15.78 -21.11
N PRO A 88 -6.26 -16.99 -21.69
CA PRO A 88 -5.52 -17.22 -22.93
C PRO A 88 -6.15 -16.56 -24.17
N ASN A 89 -7.44 -16.34 -24.17
CA ASN A 89 -8.18 -15.79 -25.30
C ASN A 89 -8.58 -14.32 -25.13
N SER A 90 -8.11 -13.67 -24.07
CA SER A 90 -8.45 -12.29 -23.75
C SER A 90 -7.63 -11.30 -24.56
N LYS A 91 -8.23 -10.12 -24.82
CA LYS A 91 -7.53 -8.95 -25.33
C LYS A 91 -7.20 -8.00 -24.20
N VAL A 92 -6.08 -7.28 -24.30
CA VAL A 92 -5.65 -6.34 -23.26
C VAL A 92 -6.69 -5.26 -23.02
N GLU A 93 -7.34 -4.75 -24.07
CA GLU A 93 -8.33 -3.70 -23.97
C GLU A 93 -9.56 -4.14 -23.14
N SER A 94 -10.02 -5.38 -23.34
CA SER A 94 -11.19 -5.95 -22.65
C SER A 94 -10.85 -6.70 -21.36
N LEU A 95 -9.56 -6.84 -21.02
CA LEU A 95 -9.08 -7.69 -19.94
C LEU A 95 -9.76 -7.37 -18.60
N GLN A 96 -10.02 -6.10 -18.31
CA GLN A 96 -10.70 -5.72 -17.06
C GLN A 96 -12.10 -6.28 -16.97
N GLU A 97 -12.88 -6.20 -18.06
CA GLU A 97 -14.26 -6.71 -18.10
C GLU A 97 -14.27 -8.24 -18.10
N GLU A 98 -13.34 -8.84 -18.80
CA GLU A 98 -13.22 -10.30 -18.85
C GLU A 98 -12.85 -10.90 -17.49
N VAL A 99 -11.94 -10.27 -16.75
CA VAL A 99 -11.61 -10.67 -15.36
C VAL A 99 -12.83 -10.50 -14.44
N ARG A 100 -13.63 -9.43 -14.61
CA ARG A 100 -14.88 -9.28 -13.86
C ARG A 100 -15.90 -10.37 -14.18
N ASN A 101 -16.04 -10.72 -15.44
CA ASN A 101 -16.94 -11.78 -15.89
C ASN A 101 -16.45 -13.14 -15.38
N TYR A 102 -15.15 -13.37 -15.40
CA TYR A 102 -14.54 -14.55 -14.82
C TYR A 102 -14.86 -14.66 -13.32
N ALA A 103 -14.65 -13.60 -12.56
CA ALA A 103 -14.96 -13.55 -11.12
C ALA A 103 -16.45 -13.80 -10.80
N ARG A 104 -17.38 -13.44 -11.70
CA ARG A 104 -18.82 -13.68 -11.54
C ARG A 104 -19.21 -15.12 -11.81
N THR A 105 -18.49 -15.80 -12.69
CA THR A 105 -18.82 -17.16 -13.16
C THR A 105 -18.07 -18.25 -12.42
N HIS A 106 -16.96 -17.90 -11.75
CA HIS A 106 -16.14 -18.84 -10.98
C HIS A 106 -16.26 -18.51 -9.50
N PRO A 107 -16.71 -19.46 -8.68
CA PRO A 107 -16.78 -19.27 -7.24
C PRO A 107 -15.37 -19.09 -6.68
N THR A 108 -15.22 -18.09 -5.83
CA THR A 108 -13.96 -17.77 -5.15
C THR A 108 -14.18 -17.79 -3.65
N ASP A 109 -13.18 -18.23 -2.88
CA ASP A 109 -13.26 -18.25 -1.42
C ASP A 109 -13.34 -16.82 -0.84
N VAL A 110 -12.68 -15.87 -1.53
CA VAL A 110 -12.70 -14.45 -1.20
C VAL A 110 -13.25 -13.68 -2.41
N PRO A 111 -14.26 -12.82 -2.23
CA PRO A 111 -14.82 -12.08 -3.36
C PRO A 111 -13.79 -11.10 -3.94
N TRP A 112 -13.64 -11.10 -5.27
CA TRP A 112 -12.79 -10.13 -5.97
C TRP A 112 -13.54 -8.84 -6.32
N ILE A 113 -14.87 -8.91 -6.34
CA ILE A 113 -15.75 -7.80 -6.70
C ILE A 113 -16.51 -7.37 -5.44
N SER A 114 -16.72 -6.08 -5.28
CA SER A 114 -17.49 -5.53 -4.17
C SER A 114 -18.94 -6.04 -4.18
N TRP A 115 -19.47 -6.39 -3.02
CA TRP A 115 -20.88 -6.77 -2.85
C TRP A 115 -21.82 -5.58 -3.03
N GLU A 116 -21.35 -4.38 -2.68
CA GLU A 116 -22.16 -3.15 -2.74
C GLU A 116 -22.18 -2.56 -4.16
N ASP A 117 -21.10 -2.75 -4.92
CA ASP A 117 -20.95 -2.25 -6.28
C ASP A 117 -20.21 -3.27 -7.15
N SER A 118 -20.97 -4.00 -7.95
CA SER A 118 -20.44 -5.03 -8.86
C SER A 118 -19.50 -4.51 -9.96
N GLY A 119 -19.37 -3.19 -10.10
CA GLY A 119 -18.42 -2.54 -10.99
C GLY A 119 -17.07 -2.26 -10.33
N ARG A 120 -16.95 -2.44 -9.01
CA ARG A 120 -15.73 -2.15 -8.25
C ARG A 120 -15.06 -3.43 -7.79
N TRP A 121 -13.74 -3.38 -7.68
CA TRP A 121 -12.96 -4.43 -7.03
C TRP A 121 -13.22 -4.43 -5.52
N ALA A 122 -13.10 -5.58 -4.90
CA ALA A 122 -13.19 -5.69 -3.44
C ALA A 122 -12.06 -4.90 -2.76
N ASP A 123 -12.32 -4.42 -1.55
CA ASP A 123 -11.51 -3.42 -0.86
C ASP A 123 -10.01 -3.73 -0.79
N ASN A 124 -9.65 -4.97 -0.48
CA ASN A 124 -8.27 -5.36 -0.20
C ASN A 124 -7.70 -6.31 -1.29
N VAL A 125 -8.26 -6.29 -2.48
CA VAL A 125 -7.81 -7.17 -3.57
C VAL A 125 -6.76 -6.49 -4.44
N MET A 126 -5.71 -7.21 -4.79
CA MET A 126 -4.78 -6.89 -5.87
C MET A 126 -4.89 -7.98 -6.93
N ILE A 127 -5.20 -7.60 -8.17
CA ILE A 127 -5.32 -8.55 -9.28
C ILE A 127 -4.19 -8.29 -10.27
N VAL A 128 -3.47 -9.36 -10.59
CA VAL A 128 -2.51 -9.43 -11.68
C VAL A 128 -3.18 -10.21 -12.80
N ALA A 129 -3.57 -9.53 -13.86
CA ALA A 129 -4.27 -10.13 -14.98
C ALA A 129 -3.38 -10.19 -16.22
N GLN A 130 -3.34 -11.32 -16.89
CA GLN A 130 -2.53 -11.55 -18.09
C GLN A 130 -3.39 -12.08 -19.24
N ALA A 131 -3.09 -11.60 -20.45
CA ALA A 131 -3.60 -12.07 -21.73
C ALA A 131 -2.39 -12.51 -22.60
N PRO A 132 -1.85 -13.70 -22.39
CA PRO A 132 -0.52 -14.09 -22.90
C PRO A 132 -0.43 -14.24 -24.43
N HIS A 133 -1.56 -14.35 -25.13
CA HIS A 133 -1.60 -14.52 -26.58
C HIS A 133 -2.00 -13.25 -27.36
N THR A 134 -1.98 -12.09 -26.71
CA THR A 134 -2.15 -10.82 -27.43
C THR A 134 -0.96 -10.55 -28.32
N ASP A 135 -1.21 -10.23 -29.60
CA ASP A 135 -0.16 -9.81 -30.53
C ASP A 135 0.60 -8.63 -29.94
N TYR A 136 1.89 -8.84 -29.72
CA TYR A 136 2.79 -7.89 -29.04
C TYR A 136 3.23 -6.71 -29.94
N ASP A 137 2.63 -6.53 -31.11
CA ASP A 137 2.98 -5.44 -32.02
C ASP A 137 2.66 -4.04 -31.45
N ASP A 138 1.90 -3.97 -30.37
CA ASP A 138 1.64 -2.71 -29.68
C ASP A 138 2.46 -2.59 -28.39
N VAL A 139 3.71 -2.21 -28.54
CA VAL A 139 4.71 -2.00 -27.48
C VAL A 139 4.23 -1.03 -26.40
N LEU A 140 3.18 -0.24 -26.66
CA LEU A 140 2.59 0.73 -25.74
C LEU A 140 1.40 0.18 -24.95
N ALA A 141 0.81 -0.95 -25.35
CA ALA A 141 -0.43 -1.46 -24.76
C ALA A 141 -0.26 -2.39 -23.54
N GLY A 142 0.82 -2.23 -22.77
CA GLY A 142 1.01 -2.99 -21.53
C GLY A 142 1.28 -4.48 -21.72
N GLN A 143 1.66 -4.89 -22.93
CA GLN A 143 2.18 -6.23 -23.29
C GLN A 143 1.39 -7.39 -22.69
N GLY A 144 0.07 -7.34 -22.77
CA GLY A 144 -0.81 -8.42 -22.34
C GLY A 144 -1.06 -8.51 -20.83
N MET A 145 -0.71 -7.47 -20.06
CA MET A 145 -0.82 -7.49 -18.60
C MET A 145 -1.54 -6.25 -18.05
N LYS A 146 -2.32 -6.41 -17.00
CA LYS A 146 -2.92 -5.31 -16.24
C LYS A 146 -2.91 -5.60 -14.74
N PHE A 147 -2.82 -4.52 -13.96
CA PHE A 147 -2.93 -4.56 -12.51
C PHE A 147 -4.19 -3.83 -12.08
N PHE A 148 -4.96 -4.45 -11.19
CA PHE A 148 -6.14 -3.82 -10.59
C PHE A 148 -5.99 -3.84 -9.08
N TYR A 149 -6.37 -2.74 -8.46
CA TYR A 149 -6.25 -2.54 -7.02
C TYR A 149 -7.62 -2.20 -6.43
N GLY A 150 -7.94 -2.84 -5.33
CA GLY A 150 -9.13 -2.52 -4.55
C GLY A 150 -8.98 -1.14 -3.89
N PRO A 151 -10.10 -0.45 -3.64
CA PRO A 151 -10.09 0.95 -3.21
C PRO A 151 -9.48 1.19 -1.82
N LYS A 152 -9.36 0.16 -0.99
CA LYS A 152 -8.68 0.28 0.30
C LYS A 152 -7.20 -0.12 0.27
N LEU A 153 -6.70 -0.61 -0.88
CA LEU A 153 -5.27 -0.78 -1.05
C LEU A 153 -4.64 0.60 -1.25
N ASP A 154 -3.87 1.02 -0.26
CA ASP A 154 -3.17 2.30 -0.27
C ASP A 154 -1.90 2.19 -1.14
N ILE A 155 -2.08 2.33 -2.45
CA ILE A 155 -1.02 2.40 -3.47
C ILE A 155 -1.25 3.62 -4.36
N ASP A 156 -0.31 4.55 -4.32
CA ASP A 156 -0.36 5.75 -5.15
C ASP A 156 0.08 5.51 -6.61
N SER A 157 0.01 6.56 -7.43
CA SER A 157 0.42 6.50 -8.84
C SER A 157 1.89 6.15 -9.01
N ASP A 158 2.74 6.60 -8.09
CA ASP A 158 4.17 6.35 -8.14
C ASP A 158 4.45 4.87 -7.85
N GLY A 159 3.79 4.30 -6.82
CA GLY A 159 3.88 2.87 -6.53
C GLY A 159 3.36 2.00 -7.67
N GLN A 160 2.26 2.40 -8.32
CA GLN A 160 1.77 1.71 -9.51
C GLN A 160 2.77 1.77 -10.67
N SER A 161 3.39 2.92 -10.89
CA SER A 161 4.43 3.10 -11.92
C SER A 161 5.67 2.24 -11.63
N GLU A 162 6.09 2.15 -10.37
CA GLU A 162 7.23 1.32 -9.97
C GLU A 162 6.97 -0.17 -10.19
N VAL A 163 5.73 -0.64 -10.01
CA VAL A 163 5.35 -2.02 -10.37
C VAL A 163 5.60 -2.27 -11.86
N TRP A 164 5.17 -1.35 -12.74
CA TRP A 164 5.42 -1.44 -14.17
C TRP A 164 6.92 -1.41 -14.51
N TYR A 165 7.69 -0.50 -13.93
CA TYR A 165 9.14 -0.41 -14.18
C TYR A 165 9.88 -1.67 -13.73
N SER A 166 9.46 -2.28 -12.62
CA SER A 166 10.12 -3.47 -12.08
C SER A 166 10.03 -4.68 -13.00
N ILE A 167 8.96 -4.78 -13.80
CA ILE A 167 8.71 -5.91 -14.70
C ILE A 167 9.16 -5.66 -16.15
N GLN A 168 9.52 -4.41 -16.52
CA GLN A 168 9.88 -4.09 -17.92
C GLN A 168 10.95 -5.00 -18.50
N LYS A 169 11.95 -5.37 -17.70
CA LYS A 169 13.02 -6.28 -18.15
C LYS A 169 12.51 -7.66 -18.56
N TYR A 170 11.43 -8.15 -17.94
CA TYR A 170 10.84 -9.45 -18.29
C TYR A 170 9.95 -9.34 -19.53
N LEU A 171 9.27 -8.20 -19.68
CA LEU A 171 8.40 -7.95 -20.82
C LEU A 171 9.13 -7.86 -22.15
N THR A 172 10.40 -7.44 -22.14
CA THR A 172 11.23 -7.24 -23.34
C THR A 172 12.07 -8.49 -23.73
N GLN A 173 12.04 -9.55 -22.92
CA GLN A 173 12.80 -10.77 -23.19
C GLN A 173 12.07 -11.67 -24.20
N SER A 174 12.80 -12.25 -25.14
CA SER A 174 12.26 -13.21 -26.11
C SER A 174 11.79 -14.53 -25.48
N ASP A 175 12.37 -14.90 -24.34
CA ASP A 175 11.98 -16.05 -23.51
C ASP A 175 11.46 -15.50 -22.18
N ARG A 176 10.18 -15.16 -22.17
CA ARG A 176 9.55 -14.46 -21.09
C ARG A 176 9.32 -15.37 -19.89
N ASP A 177 9.93 -15.05 -18.75
CA ASP A 177 9.73 -15.75 -17.50
C ASP A 177 8.48 -15.19 -16.79
N GLU A 178 7.33 -15.83 -17.02
CA GLU A 178 6.03 -15.40 -16.49
C GLU A 178 5.97 -15.54 -14.96
N ASP A 179 6.62 -16.55 -14.39
CA ASP A 179 6.69 -16.75 -12.94
C ASP A 179 7.44 -15.58 -12.27
N ALA A 180 8.64 -15.28 -12.80
CA ALA A 180 9.45 -14.18 -12.28
C ALA A 180 8.76 -12.83 -12.45
N LEU A 181 8.01 -12.64 -13.54
CA LEU A 181 7.25 -11.42 -13.82
C LEU A 181 6.17 -11.20 -12.76
N VAL A 182 5.33 -12.22 -12.50
CA VAL A 182 4.26 -12.14 -11.50
C VAL A 182 4.83 -11.93 -10.10
N VAL A 183 5.84 -12.72 -9.71
CA VAL A 183 6.47 -12.60 -8.38
C VAL A 183 7.11 -11.24 -8.18
N THR A 184 7.79 -10.70 -9.20
CA THR A 184 8.40 -9.36 -9.14
C THR A 184 7.35 -8.27 -9.03
N ALA A 185 6.27 -8.31 -9.83
CA ALA A 185 5.20 -7.33 -9.79
C ALA A 185 4.56 -7.24 -8.40
N VAL A 186 4.16 -8.39 -7.85
CA VAL A 186 3.53 -8.45 -6.52
C VAL A 186 4.52 -8.09 -5.42
N GLY A 187 5.77 -8.53 -5.53
CA GLY A 187 6.85 -8.18 -4.59
C GLY A 187 7.10 -6.68 -4.55
N THR A 188 7.14 -6.01 -5.70
CA THR A 188 7.25 -4.55 -5.76
C THR A 188 6.01 -3.89 -5.16
N ALA A 189 4.81 -4.30 -5.55
CA ALA A 189 3.57 -3.76 -5.00
C ALA A 189 3.50 -3.89 -3.48
N SER A 190 4.00 -5.00 -2.91
CA SER A 190 4.01 -5.23 -1.45
C SER A 190 4.82 -4.18 -0.69
N SER A 191 5.82 -3.57 -1.33
CA SER A 191 6.65 -2.52 -0.75
C SER A 191 5.93 -1.16 -0.74
N TYR A 192 5.06 -0.92 -1.73
CA TYR A 192 4.34 0.34 -1.91
C TYR A 192 2.95 0.34 -1.25
N ILE A 193 2.25 -0.80 -1.25
CA ILE A 193 0.94 -0.91 -0.60
C ILE A 193 1.07 -0.60 0.90
N GLY A 194 0.35 0.43 1.35
CA GLY A 194 0.40 0.93 2.71
C GLY A 194 1.69 1.69 3.05
N TRP A 195 2.41 2.21 2.06
CA TRP A 195 3.65 2.98 2.28
C TRP A 195 3.42 4.24 3.11
N HIS A 196 2.30 4.93 2.90
CA HIS A 196 1.91 6.10 3.71
C HIS A 196 1.76 5.76 5.20
N LEU A 197 1.40 4.53 5.55
CA LEU A 197 1.40 4.05 6.93
C LEU A 197 2.81 4.06 7.56
N GLY A 198 3.84 3.86 6.74
CA GLY A 198 5.24 3.97 7.15
C GLY A 198 5.73 5.42 7.27
N PHE A 199 5.30 6.29 6.35
CA PHE A 199 5.69 7.70 6.31
C PHE A 199 5.14 8.49 7.51
N THR A 200 3.90 8.24 7.89
CA THR A 200 3.33 8.79 9.13
C THR A 200 4.17 8.44 10.37
N ARG A 201 4.90 7.33 10.38
CA ARG A 201 5.80 6.96 11.48
C ARG A 201 7.08 7.78 11.50
N MET A 202 7.70 8.02 10.34
CA MET A 202 8.89 8.89 10.27
C MET A 202 8.55 10.31 10.73
N PHE A 203 7.39 10.84 10.33
CA PHE A 203 6.91 12.14 10.81
C PHE A 203 6.71 12.18 12.33
N ARG A 204 6.24 11.09 12.93
CA ARG A 204 6.04 10.98 14.39
C ARG A 204 7.37 10.97 15.14
N VAL A 205 8.34 10.19 14.66
CA VAL A 205 9.69 10.16 15.24
C VAL A 205 10.35 11.52 15.12
N ALA A 206 10.24 12.17 13.95
CA ALA A 206 10.75 13.53 13.75
C ALA A 206 10.06 14.56 14.65
N ALA A 207 8.73 14.47 14.82
CA ALA A 207 7.99 15.34 15.74
C ALA A 207 8.42 15.14 17.19
N LEU A 208 8.59 13.91 17.65
CA LEU A 208 9.11 13.61 19.00
C LEU A 208 10.53 14.13 19.21
N PHE A 209 11.38 14.00 18.18
CA PHE A 209 12.74 14.56 18.21
C PHE A 209 12.72 16.08 18.30
N LEU A 210 11.88 16.75 17.51
CA LEU A 210 11.72 18.22 17.56
C LEU A 210 11.18 18.68 18.92
N ILE A 211 10.28 17.94 19.54
CA ILE A 211 9.77 18.22 20.89
C ILE A 211 10.91 18.11 21.91
N PHE A 212 11.71 17.05 21.81
CA PHE A 212 12.85 16.83 22.68
C PHE A 212 13.89 17.95 22.55
N VAL A 213 14.22 18.35 21.32
CA VAL A 213 15.14 19.46 21.03
C VAL A 213 14.56 20.79 21.55
N ALA A 214 13.28 21.06 21.36
CA ALA A 214 12.63 22.25 21.90
C ALA A 214 12.66 22.28 23.43
N ALA A 215 12.39 21.15 24.08
CA ALA A 215 12.47 21.04 25.54
C ALA A 215 13.90 21.20 26.07
N ALA A 216 14.91 20.66 25.37
CA ALA A 216 16.32 20.79 25.74
C ALA A 216 16.87 22.22 25.59
N ASN A 217 16.32 23.03 24.66
CA ASN A 217 16.70 24.44 24.49
C ASN A 217 15.98 25.39 25.49
N LEU A 218 15.07 24.88 26.30
CA LEU A 218 14.36 25.64 27.35
C LEU A 218 15.03 25.50 28.71
N TRP A 219 16.04 24.66 28.81
CA TRP A 219 16.94 24.50 29.97
C TRP A 219 18.25 25.24 29.73
#